data_522ef9eb7f147390dbd97bade533f3e0
#
_entry.id   522ef9eb7f147390dbd97bade533f3e0
#
_cell.length_a   1.000
_cell.length_b   1.000
_cell.length_c   1.000
_cell.angle_alpha   90.00
_cell.angle_beta   90.00
_cell.angle_gamma   90.00
#
_symmetry.space_group_name_H-M   'P 1'
#
loop_
_entity.id
_entity.type
_entity.pdbx_description
1 polymer ?
#
loop_
_entity_poly.entity_id
_entity_poly.type
_entity_poly.pdbx_seq_one_letter_code
_entity_poly.pdbx_strand_id
1 'polypeptide(L)'
;TDTFTLDSGSKINGDLYVYATTVNINNQATIKGNLFVFGNSTLNLHGTVNGSVYGVTSTYNMNFTGHVEKDLALTITDTANISGQIDRNTKIYSEKGKVVTSSDFITKRDLFIDAADFQFAGEVQGDAKVSAKALEFNDSKTCVIQGNLDYATKSQMSIPNEIVKGETKVSNYTDKTSFSYILLEKVIAFVSLLLYVFIIALIFKYIAPNFVEKLSNITTTNIFIGLGVGFGLILAFFPVYYCFSICFITYNFLYCCNFSTSICFINCKCLEIWKNQFIF
;
A
#
# COMPACT_ATOMS: atom_id res chain seq x y z
N THR A 1 13.58 18.66 -11.64
CA THR A 1 14.82 18.05 -12.16
C THR A 1 14.69 16.53 -12.09
N ASP A 2 15.14 15.85 -13.15
CA ASP A 2 15.05 14.38 -13.19
C ASP A 2 16.00 13.72 -12.20
N THR A 3 17.09 14.40 -11.83
CA THR A 3 18.06 13.88 -10.86
C THR A 3 18.51 14.99 -9.91
N PHE A 4 18.49 14.67 -8.61
CA PHE A 4 19.12 15.46 -7.56
C PHE A 4 20.34 14.70 -7.05
N THR A 5 21.48 15.40 -6.95
CA THR A 5 22.71 14.81 -6.40
C THR A 5 23.31 15.76 -5.36
N LEU A 6 23.51 15.23 -4.16
CA LEU A 6 24.32 15.89 -3.14
C LEU A 6 25.71 15.27 -3.19
N ASP A 7 26.68 16.07 -3.67
CA ASP A 7 28.04 15.59 -3.92
C ASP A 7 28.80 15.26 -2.64
N SER A 8 29.80 14.41 -2.78
CA SER A 8 30.68 13.98 -1.69
C SER A 8 31.29 15.20 -0.97
N GLY A 9 31.26 15.17 0.35
CA GLY A 9 31.73 16.26 1.22
C GLY A 9 30.82 17.47 1.33
N SER A 10 29.72 17.53 0.60
CA SER A 10 28.72 18.60 0.70
C SER A 10 27.96 18.54 2.01
N LYS A 11 27.55 19.71 2.54
CA LYS A 11 26.82 19.81 3.81
C LYS A 11 25.58 20.69 3.66
N ILE A 12 24.43 20.17 4.08
CA ILE A 12 23.18 20.91 4.21
C ILE A 12 22.95 21.21 5.70
N ASN A 13 22.82 22.48 6.07
CA ASN A 13 22.61 22.92 7.45
C ASN A 13 21.13 23.08 7.77
N GLY A 14 20.36 22.02 7.73
CA GLY A 14 18.91 22.03 7.98
C GLY A 14 18.23 20.87 7.32
N ASP A 15 16.91 20.94 7.24
CA ASP A 15 16.09 19.95 6.55
C ASP A 15 16.24 20.08 5.04
N LEU A 16 16.21 18.95 4.36
CA LEU A 16 16.27 18.86 2.90
C LEU A 16 14.99 18.23 2.37
N TYR A 17 14.31 18.96 1.49
CA TYR A 17 13.12 18.51 0.76
C TYR A 17 13.46 18.30 -0.71
N VAL A 18 13.36 17.07 -1.21
CA VAL A 18 13.74 16.72 -2.58
C VAL A 18 12.56 16.18 -3.35
N TYR A 19 12.29 16.79 -4.49
CA TYR A 19 11.37 16.28 -5.51
C TYR A 19 12.16 16.02 -6.80
N ALA A 20 12.47 14.74 -7.06
CA ALA A 20 13.24 14.33 -8.23
C ALA A 20 12.99 12.84 -8.54
N THR A 21 13.16 12.43 -9.79
CA THR A 21 13.05 11.01 -10.20
C THR A 21 14.15 10.16 -9.56
N THR A 22 15.37 10.67 -9.54
CA THR A 22 16.51 10.02 -8.87
C THR A 22 17.10 10.94 -7.82
N VAL A 23 17.33 10.42 -6.62
CA VAL A 23 17.95 11.14 -5.51
C VAL A 23 19.22 10.42 -5.12
N ASN A 24 20.36 11.10 -5.22
CA ASN A 24 21.68 10.60 -4.84
C ASN A 24 22.25 11.46 -3.70
N ILE A 25 22.47 10.84 -2.55
CA ILE A 25 23.23 11.42 -1.44
C ILE A 25 24.54 10.65 -1.35
N ASN A 26 25.60 11.25 -1.89
CA ASN A 26 26.88 10.58 -2.05
C ASN A 26 27.60 10.38 -0.71
N ASN A 27 28.61 9.48 -0.71
CA ASN A 27 29.45 9.25 0.45
C ASN A 27 30.04 10.56 0.98
N GLN A 28 30.18 10.70 2.32
CA GLN A 28 30.68 11.90 3.01
C GLN A 28 29.78 13.15 2.85
N ALA A 29 28.70 13.10 2.08
CA ALA A 29 27.68 14.14 2.12
C ALA A 29 26.94 14.10 3.47
N THR A 30 26.60 15.25 4.02
CA THR A 30 25.94 15.35 5.33
C THR A 30 24.73 16.27 5.26
N ILE A 31 23.58 15.77 5.74
CA ILE A 31 22.38 16.57 5.99
C ILE A 31 22.19 16.66 7.49
N LYS A 32 22.34 17.87 8.08
CA LYS A 32 22.22 18.07 9.53
C LYS A 32 20.79 17.97 10.06
N GLY A 33 19.80 18.20 9.23
CA GLY A 33 18.37 18.06 9.53
C GLY A 33 17.80 16.74 9.01
N ASN A 34 16.50 16.75 8.72
CA ASN A 34 15.77 15.63 8.14
C ASN A 34 15.87 15.65 6.64
N LEU A 35 15.73 14.46 6.03
CA LEU A 35 15.60 14.28 4.58
C LEU A 35 14.15 13.86 4.26
N PHE A 36 13.48 14.67 3.45
CA PHE A 36 12.16 14.36 2.92
C PHE A 36 12.24 14.13 1.40
N VAL A 37 11.88 12.94 0.96
CA VAL A 37 11.95 12.54 -0.46
C VAL A 37 10.55 12.36 -1.02
N PHE A 38 10.30 12.98 -2.18
CA PHE A 38 8.99 12.98 -2.84
C PHE A 38 9.11 12.46 -4.27
N GLY A 39 8.17 11.61 -4.70
CA GLY A 39 7.92 11.25 -6.10
C GLY A 39 9.11 10.64 -6.83
N ASN A 40 9.97 9.93 -6.15
CA ASN A 40 11.18 9.40 -6.73
C ASN A 40 11.03 7.93 -7.17
N SER A 41 11.77 7.57 -8.23
CA SER A 41 11.93 6.19 -8.66
C SER A 41 13.10 5.51 -7.98
N THR A 42 14.19 6.25 -7.71
CA THR A 42 15.39 5.69 -7.09
C THR A 42 15.92 6.62 -5.99
N LEU A 43 16.20 6.03 -4.83
CA LEU A 43 16.89 6.70 -3.72
C LEU A 43 18.19 5.96 -3.42
N ASN A 44 19.33 6.61 -3.68
CA ASN A 44 20.65 6.15 -3.31
C ASN A 44 21.16 7.00 -2.14
N LEU A 45 21.19 6.43 -0.94
CA LEU A 45 21.61 7.12 0.28
C LEU A 45 22.88 6.48 0.82
N HIS A 46 24.01 7.10 0.51
CA HIS A 46 25.35 6.67 0.94
C HIS A 46 25.98 7.62 1.95
N GLY A 47 25.42 8.81 2.12
CA GLY A 47 25.87 9.84 3.06
C GLY A 47 25.30 9.71 4.47
N THR A 48 25.43 10.77 5.26
CA THR A 48 24.94 10.85 6.62
C THR A 48 23.77 11.82 6.74
N VAL A 49 22.70 11.40 7.43
CA VAL A 49 21.56 12.23 7.80
C VAL A 49 21.47 12.27 9.33
N ASN A 50 21.77 13.44 9.94
CA ASN A 50 21.68 13.60 11.40
C ASN A 50 20.23 13.66 11.92
N GLY A 51 19.27 13.88 11.05
CA GLY A 51 17.85 13.78 11.34
C GLY A 51 17.27 12.42 10.96
N SER A 52 15.99 12.42 10.65
CA SER A 52 15.25 11.27 10.12
C SER A 52 15.16 11.34 8.60
N VAL A 53 14.94 10.20 7.98
CA VAL A 53 14.65 10.08 6.55
C VAL A 53 13.21 9.65 6.36
N TYR A 54 12.47 10.42 5.56
CA TYR A 54 11.07 10.16 5.26
C TYR A 54 10.83 10.10 3.75
N GLY A 55 10.31 8.97 3.28
CA GLY A 55 9.71 8.88 1.95
C GLY A 55 8.24 9.27 2.03
N VAL A 56 7.90 10.44 1.50
CA VAL A 56 6.51 10.96 1.54
C VAL A 56 5.64 10.30 0.48
N THR A 57 6.28 9.78 -0.58
CA THR A 57 5.64 8.99 -1.63
C THR A 57 6.38 7.67 -1.79
N SER A 58 5.76 6.71 -2.50
CA SER A 58 6.41 5.43 -2.76
C SER A 58 7.69 5.61 -3.57
N THR A 59 8.79 5.12 -3.04
CA THR A 59 10.07 4.98 -3.74
C THR A 59 10.08 3.66 -4.50
N TYR A 60 10.44 3.66 -5.79
CA TYR A 60 10.48 2.42 -6.57
C TYR A 60 11.65 1.54 -6.11
N ASN A 61 12.87 2.06 -6.13
CA ASN A 61 14.06 1.37 -5.65
C ASN A 61 14.81 2.17 -4.59
N MET A 62 15.40 1.49 -3.62
CA MET A 62 16.27 2.09 -2.61
C MET A 62 17.57 1.32 -2.45
N ASN A 63 18.70 2.05 -2.42
CA ASN A 63 19.99 1.55 -2.02
C ASN A 63 20.51 2.41 -0.85
N PHE A 64 20.64 1.80 0.31
CA PHE A 64 21.11 2.47 1.52
C PHE A 64 22.36 1.81 2.07
N THR A 65 23.43 2.57 2.13
CA THR A 65 24.71 2.16 2.74
C THR A 65 25.26 3.21 3.70
N GLY A 66 24.49 4.29 3.92
CA GLY A 66 24.87 5.43 4.72
C GLY A 66 24.57 5.28 6.20
N HIS A 67 24.44 6.44 6.87
CA HIS A 67 24.10 6.53 8.29
C HIS A 67 22.95 7.50 8.53
N VAL A 68 21.94 7.07 9.30
CA VAL A 68 20.81 7.88 9.74
C VAL A 68 20.80 7.92 11.27
N GLU A 69 21.02 9.09 11.87
CA GLU A 69 21.09 9.21 13.34
C GLU A 69 19.74 9.10 14.04
N LYS A 70 18.62 9.20 13.29
CA LYS A 70 17.27 9.03 13.86
C LYS A 70 16.52 7.92 13.13
N ASP A 71 15.32 8.22 12.69
CA ASP A 71 14.42 7.21 12.14
C ASP A 71 14.50 7.14 10.61
N LEU A 72 14.38 5.95 10.06
CA LEU A 72 14.18 5.70 8.64
C LEU A 72 12.74 5.22 8.43
N ALA A 73 11.94 5.98 7.68
CA ALA A 73 10.55 5.65 7.41
C ALA A 73 10.22 5.83 5.92
N LEU A 74 10.05 4.72 5.21
CA LEU A 74 9.88 4.70 3.75
C LEU A 74 8.77 3.76 3.31
N THR A 75 8.15 4.11 2.18
CA THR A 75 7.32 3.20 1.40
C THR A 75 8.08 2.84 0.12
N ILE A 76 8.26 1.54 -0.14
CA ILE A 76 9.01 1.01 -1.28
C ILE A 76 8.04 0.26 -2.20
N THR A 77 8.19 0.43 -3.51
CA THR A 77 7.31 -0.24 -4.47
C THR A 77 7.92 -1.51 -5.02
N ASP A 78 9.22 -1.52 -5.31
CA ASP A 78 9.91 -2.67 -5.91
C ASP A 78 10.99 -3.25 -4.97
N THR A 79 12.18 -2.67 -4.90
CA THR A 79 13.28 -3.27 -4.13
C THR A 79 13.96 -2.27 -3.20
N ALA A 80 14.20 -2.68 -1.96
CA ALA A 80 15.05 -1.96 -1.01
C ALA A 80 16.24 -2.84 -0.61
N ASN A 81 17.46 -2.36 -0.90
CA ASN A 81 18.71 -2.92 -0.43
C ASN A 81 19.27 -2.04 0.69
N ILE A 82 19.43 -2.61 1.88
CA ILE A 82 19.76 -1.85 3.09
C ILE A 82 20.97 -2.48 3.77
N SER A 83 22.06 -1.74 3.83
CA SER A 83 23.31 -2.17 4.45
C SER A 83 23.94 -1.12 5.39
N GLY A 84 23.22 -0.03 5.65
CA GLY A 84 23.73 1.06 6.49
C GLY A 84 23.27 0.98 7.94
N GLN A 85 23.60 2.02 8.71
CA GLN A 85 23.27 2.13 10.13
C GLN A 85 22.15 3.13 10.39
N ILE A 86 21.18 2.75 11.23
CA ILE A 86 20.11 3.60 11.71
C ILE A 86 20.16 3.61 13.25
N ASP A 87 20.30 4.80 13.87
CA ASP A 87 20.47 4.90 15.31
C ASP A 87 19.16 4.81 16.09
N ARG A 88 18.01 4.83 15.40
CA ARG A 88 16.70 4.65 16.02
C ARG A 88 15.89 3.59 15.27
N ASN A 89 14.66 3.91 14.90
CA ASN A 89 13.73 2.95 14.33
C ASN A 89 13.84 2.87 12.82
N THR A 90 13.70 1.68 12.29
CA THR A 90 13.55 1.43 10.85
C THR A 90 12.12 0.99 10.57
N LYS A 91 11.41 1.73 9.69
CA LYS A 91 10.06 1.40 9.26
C LYS A 91 10.00 1.35 7.73
N ILE A 92 9.74 0.19 7.18
CA ILE A 92 9.61 0.02 5.73
C ILE A 92 8.29 -0.68 5.43
N TYR A 93 7.53 -0.04 4.58
CA TYR A 93 6.32 -0.61 4.02
C TYR A 93 6.54 -0.88 2.53
N SER A 94 6.25 -2.10 2.09
CA SER A 94 6.32 -2.48 0.68
C SER A 94 5.26 -3.52 0.34
N GLU A 95 4.18 -3.10 -0.29
CA GLU A 95 3.06 -3.99 -0.59
C GLU A 95 3.43 -5.17 -1.50
N LYS A 96 4.25 -4.89 -2.52
CA LYS A 96 4.60 -5.86 -3.58
C LYS A 96 6.09 -6.09 -3.72
N GLY A 97 6.89 -5.27 -3.07
CA GLY A 97 8.33 -5.26 -3.25
C GLY A 97 9.09 -6.16 -2.30
N LYS A 98 10.37 -6.25 -2.59
CA LYS A 98 11.34 -7.03 -1.83
C LYS A 98 12.20 -6.11 -0.97
N VAL A 99 12.34 -6.44 0.31
CA VAL A 99 13.30 -5.78 1.22
C VAL A 99 14.43 -6.75 1.51
N VAL A 100 15.66 -6.30 1.31
CA VAL A 100 16.87 -7.09 1.58
C VAL A 100 17.76 -6.28 2.49
N THR A 101 18.10 -6.82 3.66
CA THR A 101 19.13 -6.26 4.52
C THR A 101 20.41 -7.12 4.42
N SER A 102 21.58 -6.48 4.57
CA SER A 102 22.87 -7.15 4.53
C SER A 102 23.45 -7.34 5.94
N SER A 103 24.56 -8.06 6.04
CA SER A 103 25.31 -8.22 7.31
C SER A 103 25.73 -6.90 7.97
N ASP A 104 25.87 -5.83 7.20
CA ASP A 104 26.29 -4.51 7.70
C ASP A 104 25.10 -3.64 8.12
N PHE A 105 23.86 -4.15 7.97
CA PHE A 105 22.67 -3.46 8.44
C PHE A 105 22.60 -3.46 9.96
N ILE A 106 22.46 -2.28 10.56
CA ILE A 106 22.28 -2.13 12.00
C ILE A 106 21.15 -1.15 12.26
N THR A 107 20.16 -1.56 13.03
CA THR A 107 19.19 -0.64 13.64
C THR A 107 19.26 -0.74 15.16
N LYS A 108 19.53 0.42 15.83
CA LYS A 108 19.78 0.44 17.28
C LYS A 108 18.50 0.41 18.12
N ARG A 109 17.34 0.52 17.51
CA ARG A 109 16.02 0.34 18.11
C ARG A 109 15.19 -0.63 17.31
N ASP A 110 13.92 -0.32 17.12
CA ASP A 110 12.96 -1.26 16.61
C ASP A 110 12.96 -1.32 15.07
N LEU A 111 12.72 -2.51 14.56
CA LEU A 111 12.53 -2.81 13.15
C LEU A 111 11.06 -3.12 12.85
N PHE A 112 10.47 -2.36 11.93
CA PHE A 112 9.12 -2.60 11.43
C PHE A 112 9.17 -2.81 9.92
N ILE A 113 8.90 -4.03 9.47
CA ILE A 113 8.86 -4.39 8.06
C ILE A 113 7.48 -4.93 7.72
N ASP A 114 6.92 -4.41 6.65
CA ASP A 114 5.71 -4.94 6.03
C ASP A 114 5.96 -5.03 4.53
N ALA A 115 6.27 -6.22 4.02
CA ALA A 115 6.73 -6.42 2.65
C ALA A 115 6.11 -7.66 2.00
N ALA A 116 6.24 -7.78 0.65
CA ALA A 116 5.95 -9.05 0.01
C ALA A 116 7.02 -10.08 0.38
N ASP A 117 8.29 -9.74 0.16
CA ASP A 117 9.42 -10.59 0.49
C ASP A 117 10.41 -9.84 1.37
N PHE A 118 10.87 -10.48 2.44
CA PHE A 118 11.88 -9.93 3.32
C PHE A 118 13.02 -10.92 3.53
N GLN A 119 14.22 -10.50 3.12
CA GLN A 119 15.47 -11.23 3.39
C GLN A 119 16.26 -10.47 4.44
N PHE A 120 16.42 -11.08 5.61
CA PHE A 120 17.08 -10.47 6.75
C PHE A 120 18.51 -10.95 6.91
N ALA A 121 19.42 -10.00 7.04
CA ALA A 121 20.75 -10.14 7.63
C ALA A 121 21.07 -8.86 8.40
N GLY A 122 21.99 -8.92 9.37
CA GLY A 122 22.38 -7.78 10.18
C GLY A 122 21.85 -7.81 11.60
N GLU A 123 21.87 -6.67 12.29
CA GLU A 123 21.57 -6.54 13.71
C GLU A 123 20.40 -5.60 13.97
N VAL A 124 19.46 -6.06 14.80
CA VAL A 124 18.40 -5.27 15.42
C VAL A 124 18.62 -5.27 16.92
N GLN A 125 18.90 -4.10 17.52
CA GLN A 125 19.16 -4.00 18.96
C GLN A 125 17.88 -3.86 19.80
N GLY A 126 16.74 -3.51 19.18
CA GLY A 126 15.41 -3.49 19.80
C GLY A 126 14.55 -4.67 19.38
N ASP A 127 13.25 -4.44 19.36
CA ASP A 127 12.27 -5.40 18.91
C ASP A 127 12.10 -5.39 17.39
N ALA A 128 11.78 -6.55 16.82
CA ALA A 128 11.46 -6.67 15.40
C ALA A 128 10.01 -7.10 15.21
N LYS A 129 9.29 -6.32 14.37
CA LYS A 129 7.95 -6.68 13.92
C LYS A 129 7.94 -6.81 12.40
N VAL A 130 7.70 -8.01 11.90
CA VAL A 130 7.81 -8.35 10.48
C VAL A 130 6.52 -8.97 10.00
N SER A 131 5.95 -8.40 8.93
CA SER A 131 4.84 -8.98 8.18
C SER A 131 5.29 -9.17 6.73
N ALA A 132 5.45 -10.41 6.28
CA ALA A 132 5.91 -10.70 4.92
C ALA A 132 5.28 -12.00 4.38
N LYS A 133 5.01 -12.06 3.06
CA LYS A 133 4.57 -13.31 2.44
C LYS A 133 5.66 -14.38 2.54
N ALA A 134 6.89 -13.97 2.22
CA ALA A 134 8.08 -14.78 2.39
C ALA A 134 9.07 -14.06 3.30
N LEU A 135 9.55 -14.76 4.33
CA LEU A 135 10.57 -14.29 5.26
C LEU A 135 11.74 -15.27 5.20
N GLU A 136 12.94 -14.74 4.99
CA GLU A 136 14.16 -15.54 4.92
C GLU A 136 15.24 -14.92 5.80
N PHE A 137 16.02 -15.76 6.48
CA PHE A 137 17.24 -15.37 7.20
C PHE A 137 18.44 -15.87 6.40
N ASN A 138 19.25 -14.94 5.90
CA ASN A 138 20.33 -15.29 4.94
C ASN A 138 21.43 -16.15 5.56
N ASP A 139 21.84 -15.84 6.80
CA ASP A 139 22.83 -16.62 7.55
C ASP A 139 22.58 -16.42 9.05
N SER A 140 22.44 -17.51 9.79
CA SER A 140 22.21 -17.45 11.24
C SER A 140 23.33 -16.76 12.01
N LYS A 141 24.56 -16.74 11.46
CA LYS A 141 25.71 -16.06 12.09
C LYS A 141 25.70 -14.55 11.95
N THR A 142 25.03 -14.04 10.91
CA THR A 142 24.97 -12.61 10.60
C THR A 142 23.63 -11.97 10.99
N CYS A 143 22.67 -12.77 11.42
CA CYS A 143 21.35 -12.31 11.80
C CYS A 143 21.22 -12.29 13.33
N VAL A 144 20.99 -11.12 13.92
CA VAL A 144 20.79 -10.99 15.36
C VAL A 144 19.63 -10.01 15.66
N ILE A 145 18.69 -10.45 16.48
CA ILE A 145 17.62 -9.61 17.05
C ILE A 145 17.77 -9.71 18.56
N GLN A 146 18.18 -8.59 19.20
CA GLN A 146 18.42 -8.57 20.64
C GLN A 146 17.13 -8.54 21.45
N GLY A 147 16.07 -7.93 20.92
CA GLY A 147 14.75 -7.89 21.52
C GLY A 147 13.85 -9.04 21.07
N ASN A 148 12.55 -8.81 21.10
CA ASN A 148 11.53 -9.77 20.71
C ASN A 148 11.27 -9.73 19.20
N LEU A 149 10.83 -10.88 18.65
CA LEU A 149 10.38 -10.97 17.27
C LEU A 149 8.90 -11.31 17.21
N ASP A 150 8.09 -10.38 16.70
CA ASP A 150 6.70 -10.65 16.29
C ASP A 150 6.65 -10.75 14.78
N TYR A 151 6.37 -11.94 14.22
CA TYR A 151 6.35 -12.11 12.78
C TYR A 151 5.08 -12.79 12.28
N ALA A 152 4.67 -12.38 11.09
CA ALA A 152 3.57 -12.97 10.35
C ALA A 152 4.06 -13.33 8.94
N THR A 153 3.92 -14.60 8.55
CA THR A 153 4.30 -15.10 7.23
C THR A 153 3.32 -16.16 6.73
N LYS A 154 3.20 -16.33 5.41
CA LYS A 154 2.34 -17.38 4.83
C LYS A 154 2.89 -18.78 5.07
N SER A 155 4.20 -18.95 5.08
CA SER A 155 4.86 -20.22 5.30
C SER A 155 5.36 -20.30 6.73
N GLN A 156 4.97 -21.32 7.46
CA GLN A 156 5.55 -21.57 8.77
C GLN A 156 7.04 -21.87 8.60
N MET A 157 7.85 -21.19 9.41
CA MET A 157 9.29 -21.40 9.45
C MET A 157 9.76 -21.62 10.88
N SER A 158 10.81 -22.40 11.05
CA SER A 158 11.51 -22.54 12.31
C SER A 158 12.63 -21.52 12.36
N ILE A 159 12.57 -20.61 13.33
CA ILE A 159 13.61 -19.62 13.55
C ILE A 159 14.62 -20.19 14.53
N PRO A 160 15.92 -20.25 14.19
CA PRO A 160 16.95 -20.69 15.11
C PRO A 160 17.00 -19.81 16.36
N ASN A 161 17.07 -20.40 17.56
CA ASN A 161 17.14 -19.66 18.83
C ASN A 161 18.37 -18.74 18.95
N GLU A 162 19.35 -18.91 18.08
CA GLU A 162 20.55 -18.08 18.03
C GLU A 162 20.28 -16.70 17.45
N ILE A 163 19.26 -16.57 16.58
CA ILE A 163 18.93 -15.31 15.88
C ILE A 163 18.18 -14.35 16.81
N VAL A 164 17.25 -14.83 17.62
CA VAL A 164 16.40 -14.01 18.50
C VAL A 164 16.78 -14.25 19.94
N LYS A 165 17.17 -13.20 20.66
CA LYS A 165 17.56 -13.27 22.08
C LYS A 165 16.35 -13.14 23.00
N GLY A 166 15.30 -12.43 22.58
CA GLY A 166 14.05 -12.30 23.29
C GLY A 166 13.04 -13.39 22.94
N GLU A 167 11.78 -13.06 23.08
CA GLU A 167 10.67 -13.95 22.76
C GLU A 167 10.31 -13.90 21.28
N THR A 168 9.93 -15.05 20.73
CA THR A 168 9.43 -15.14 19.34
C THR A 168 7.93 -15.40 19.36
N LYS A 169 7.17 -14.52 18.75
CA LYS A 169 5.72 -14.62 18.59
C LYS A 169 5.34 -14.76 17.12
N VAL A 170 4.52 -15.75 16.82
CA VAL A 170 3.97 -15.95 15.48
C VAL A 170 2.57 -15.36 15.42
N SER A 171 2.36 -14.44 14.49
CA SER A 171 1.06 -13.85 14.20
C SER A 171 0.51 -14.38 12.87
N ASN A 172 -0.81 -14.37 12.71
CA ASN A 172 -1.42 -14.78 11.45
C ASN A 172 -1.13 -13.75 10.35
N TYR A 173 -0.57 -14.22 9.25
CA TYR A 173 -0.41 -13.39 8.06
C TYR A 173 -1.78 -13.13 7.42
N THR A 174 -2.10 -11.87 7.24
CA THR A 174 -3.32 -11.46 6.52
C THR A 174 -2.89 -10.75 5.23
N ASP A 175 -3.32 -11.26 4.07
CA ASP A 175 -3.12 -10.53 2.82
C ASP A 175 -3.83 -9.18 2.93
N LYS A 176 -3.05 -8.11 3.00
CA LYS A 176 -3.60 -6.75 3.03
C LYS A 176 -4.00 -6.37 1.62
N THR A 177 -5.29 -6.21 1.38
CA THR A 177 -5.74 -5.40 0.25
C THR A 177 -5.27 -3.97 0.51
N SER A 178 -4.55 -3.41 -0.44
CA SER A 178 -4.01 -2.04 -0.32
C SER A 178 -5.11 -1.08 0.13
N PHE A 179 -4.84 -0.30 1.18
CA PHE A 179 -5.76 0.75 1.63
C PHE A 179 -6.10 1.71 0.48
N SER A 180 -5.14 2.00 -0.39
CA SER A 180 -5.35 2.82 -1.59
C SER A 180 -6.34 2.17 -2.57
N TYR A 181 -6.31 0.85 -2.73
CA TYR A 181 -7.25 0.13 -3.57
C TYR A 181 -8.68 0.17 -2.98
N ILE A 182 -8.82 -0.06 -1.68
CA ILE A 182 -10.12 0.02 -0.98
C ILE A 182 -10.66 1.46 -1.05
N LEU A 183 -9.80 2.46 -0.85
CA LEU A 183 -10.21 3.87 -0.95
C LEU A 183 -10.62 4.21 -2.38
N LEU A 184 -9.86 3.80 -3.40
CA LEU A 184 -10.17 4.02 -4.80
C LEU A 184 -11.50 3.37 -5.19
N GLU A 185 -11.75 2.13 -4.76
CA GLU A 185 -13.02 1.44 -4.98
C GLU A 185 -14.21 2.22 -4.40
N LYS A 186 -14.07 2.73 -3.15
CA LYS A 186 -15.12 3.53 -2.50
C LYS A 186 -15.34 4.87 -3.20
N VAL A 187 -14.26 5.53 -3.65
CA VAL A 187 -14.35 6.78 -4.42
C VAL A 187 -15.04 6.55 -5.76
N ILE A 188 -14.66 5.51 -6.49
CA ILE A 188 -15.30 5.16 -7.78
C ILE A 188 -16.79 4.84 -7.56
N ALA A 189 -17.13 4.08 -6.52
CA ALA A 189 -18.52 3.77 -6.19
C ALA A 189 -19.31 5.04 -5.86
N PHE A 190 -18.74 5.98 -5.12
CA PHE A 190 -19.36 7.27 -4.80
C PHE A 190 -19.58 8.15 -6.04
N VAL A 191 -18.56 8.27 -6.90
CA VAL A 191 -18.67 9.04 -8.16
C VAL A 191 -19.70 8.42 -9.09
N SER A 192 -19.75 7.09 -9.21
CA SER A 192 -20.75 6.40 -10.04
C SER A 192 -22.18 6.62 -9.50
N LEU A 193 -22.35 6.65 -8.19
CA LEU A 193 -23.64 6.97 -7.57
C LEU A 193 -24.09 8.40 -7.91
N LEU A 194 -23.17 9.38 -7.80
CA LEU A 194 -23.48 10.77 -8.16
C LEU A 194 -23.86 10.92 -9.65
N LEU A 195 -23.12 10.27 -10.54
CA LEU A 195 -23.44 10.24 -11.96
C LEU A 195 -24.82 9.63 -12.23
N TYR A 196 -25.14 8.53 -11.56
CA TYR A 196 -26.44 7.89 -11.65
C TYR A 196 -27.58 8.80 -11.23
N VAL A 197 -27.45 9.46 -10.07
CA VAL A 197 -28.44 10.45 -9.58
C VAL A 197 -28.58 11.61 -10.55
N PHE A 198 -27.48 12.09 -11.12
CA PHE A 198 -27.47 13.17 -12.11
C PHE A 198 -28.23 12.78 -13.40
N ILE A 199 -27.98 11.58 -13.92
CA ILE A 199 -28.67 11.06 -15.11
C ILE A 199 -30.18 10.93 -14.84
N ILE A 200 -30.56 10.40 -13.68
CA ILE A 200 -31.99 10.31 -13.30
C ILE A 200 -32.61 11.69 -13.23
N ALA A 201 -31.94 12.67 -12.63
CA ALA A 201 -32.47 14.05 -12.53
C ALA A 201 -32.63 14.67 -13.93
N LEU A 202 -31.74 14.42 -14.88
CA LEU A 202 -31.88 14.85 -16.26
C LEU A 202 -33.08 14.18 -16.93
N ILE A 203 -33.24 12.87 -16.77
CA ILE A 203 -34.37 12.12 -17.32
C ILE A 203 -35.70 12.71 -16.81
N PHE A 204 -35.82 12.94 -15.50
CA PHE A 204 -37.01 13.54 -14.91
C PHE A 204 -37.27 14.96 -15.44
N LYS A 205 -36.22 15.77 -15.60
CA LYS A 205 -36.34 17.11 -16.17
C LYS A 205 -36.93 17.11 -17.57
N TYR A 206 -36.57 16.11 -18.41
CA TYR A 206 -37.06 16.04 -19.80
C TYR A 206 -38.39 15.31 -19.95
N ILE A 207 -38.64 14.25 -19.16
CA ILE A 207 -39.85 13.43 -19.28
C ILE A 207 -41.03 14.02 -18.49
N ALA A 208 -40.75 14.65 -17.35
CA ALA A 208 -41.77 15.19 -16.46
C ALA A 208 -41.47 16.63 -15.96
N PRO A 209 -41.34 17.62 -16.86
CA PRO A 209 -40.96 18.97 -16.50
C PRO A 209 -41.92 19.59 -15.49
N ASN A 210 -43.22 19.37 -15.64
CA ASN A 210 -44.26 19.86 -14.69
C ASN A 210 -44.12 19.27 -13.29
N PHE A 211 -43.57 18.06 -13.15
CA PHE A 211 -43.28 17.43 -11.88
C PHE A 211 -42.09 18.10 -11.18
N VAL A 212 -41.03 18.39 -11.93
CA VAL A 212 -39.84 19.08 -11.43
C VAL A 212 -40.16 20.51 -10.99
N GLU A 213 -41.01 21.23 -11.74
CA GLU A 213 -41.45 22.57 -11.37
C GLU A 213 -42.30 22.56 -10.09
N LYS A 214 -43.17 21.58 -9.92
CA LYS A 214 -43.92 21.38 -8.65
C LYS A 214 -43.02 21.05 -7.47
N LEU A 215 -41.94 20.26 -7.69
CA LEU A 215 -40.96 19.95 -6.68
C LEU A 215 -40.13 21.18 -6.25
N SER A 216 -39.78 22.07 -7.20
CA SER A 216 -39.02 23.29 -6.90
C SER A 216 -39.82 24.30 -6.06
N ASN A 217 -41.15 24.25 -6.11
CA ASN A 217 -42.07 25.13 -5.36
C ASN A 217 -42.53 24.54 -4.02
N ILE A 218 -41.95 23.41 -3.59
CA ILE A 218 -42.31 22.78 -2.31
C ILE A 218 -41.70 23.56 -1.15
N THR A 219 -42.55 24.17 -0.35
CA THR A 219 -42.22 24.81 0.91
C THR A 219 -41.78 23.77 1.95
N THR A 220 -41.00 24.17 2.95
CA THR A 220 -40.36 23.35 3.99
C THR A 220 -41.24 22.26 4.64
N THR A 221 -42.56 22.41 4.65
CA THR A 221 -43.52 21.43 5.19
C THR A 221 -43.60 20.12 4.41
N ASN A 222 -43.18 20.12 3.15
CA ASN A 222 -43.25 18.95 2.26
C ASN A 222 -41.90 18.23 2.06
N ILE A 223 -40.86 18.65 2.79
CA ILE A 223 -39.51 18.02 2.71
C ILE A 223 -39.59 16.53 3.06
N PHE A 224 -40.39 16.15 4.03
CA PHE A 224 -40.60 14.74 4.41
C PHE A 224 -41.29 13.92 3.33
N ILE A 225 -42.22 14.52 2.57
CA ILE A 225 -42.88 13.85 1.41
C ILE A 225 -41.84 13.69 0.28
N GLY A 226 -41.03 14.72 0.01
CA GLY A 226 -39.96 14.66 -0.99
C GLY A 226 -38.90 13.61 -0.63
N LEU A 227 -38.50 13.51 0.63
CA LEU A 227 -37.60 12.47 1.14
C LEU A 227 -38.24 11.08 1.01
N GLY A 228 -39.50 10.90 1.34
CA GLY A 228 -40.22 9.62 1.22
C GLY A 228 -40.33 9.16 -0.24
N VAL A 229 -40.66 10.07 -1.16
CA VAL A 229 -40.71 9.79 -2.61
C VAL A 229 -39.31 9.49 -3.14
N GLY A 230 -38.29 10.23 -2.75
CA GLY A 230 -36.88 9.97 -3.12
C GLY A 230 -36.38 8.60 -2.64
N PHE A 231 -36.69 8.25 -1.40
CA PHE A 231 -36.35 6.96 -0.81
C PHE A 231 -37.12 5.80 -1.50
N GLY A 232 -38.42 6.01 -1.77
CA GLY A 232 -39.22 5.04 -2.52
C GLY A 232 -38.72 4.78 -3.94
N LEU A 233 -38.26 5.82 -4.63
CA LEU A 233 -37.61 5.69 -5.94
C LEU A 233 -36.30 4.92 -5.86
N ILE A 234 -35.47 5.17 -4.86
CA ILE A 234 -34.22 4.42 -4.65
C ILE A 234 -34.53 2.94 -4.43
N LEU A 235 -35.52 2.60 -3.61
CA LEU A 235 -35.92 1.22 -3.37
C LEU A 235 -36.52 0.55 -4.61
N ALA A 236 -37.26 1.27 -5.45
CA ALA A 236 -37.82 0.73 -6.68
C ALA A 236 -36.77 0.47 -7.77
N PHE A 237 -35.68 1.25 -7.79
CA PHE A 237 -34.59 1.07 -8.74
C PHE A 237 -33.53 0.05 -8.31
N PHE A 238 -33.46 -0.32 -7.04
CA PHE A 238 -32.53 -1.31 -6.54
C PHE A 238 -32.64 -2.67 -7.24
N PRO A 239 -33.85 -3.24 -7.46
CA PRO A 239 -34.00 -4.48 -8.23
C PRO A 239 -33.58 -4.36 -9.70
N VAL A 240 -33.82 -3.20 -10.32
CA VAL A 240 -33.44 -2.95 -11.72
C VAL A 240 -31.91 -2.91 -11.87
N TYR A 241 -31.24 -2.26 -10.94
CA TYR A 241 -29.77 -2.23 -10.88
C TYR A 241 -29.19 -3.64 -10.67
N TYR A 242 -29.80 -4.43 -9.79
CA TYR A 242 -29.38 -5.82 -9.54
C TYR A 242 -29.58 -6.71 -10.76
N CYS A 243 -30.72 -6.62 -11.45
CA CYS A 243 -30.97 -7.33 -12.70
C CYS A 243 -29.98 -6.92 -13.80
N PHE A 244 -29.68 -5.61 -13.92
CA PHE A 244 -28.73 -5.13 -14.93
C PHE A 244 -27.30 -5.60 -14.65
N SER A 245 -26.87 -5.60 -13.37
CA SER A 245 -25.58 -6.14 -12.96
C SER A 245 -25.45 -7.63 -13.23
N ILE A 246 -26.51 -8.41 -12.97
CA ILE A 246 -26.53 -9.85 -13.26
C ILE A 246 -26.50 -10.09 -14.77
N CYS A 247 -27.28 -9.35 -15.56
CA CYS A 247 -27.25 -9.44 -17.01
C CYS A 247 -25.89 -9.07 -17.62
N PHE A 248 -25.21 -8.05 -17.05
CA PHE A 248 -23.89 -7.64 -17.49
C PHE A 248 -22.82 -8.69 -17.15
N ILE A 249 -22.91 -9.31 -15.99
CA ILE A 249 -22.00 -10.40 -15.57
C ILE A 249 -22.24 -11.64 -16.44
N THR A 250 -23.51 -12.02 -16.68
CA THR A 250 -23.83 -13.17 -17.55
C THR A 250 -23.48 -12.92 -19.01
N TYR A 251 -23.64 -11.71 -19.52
CA TYR A 251 -23.21 -11.34 -20.87
C TYR A 251 -21.67 -11.43 -21.02
N ASN A 252 -20.90 -10.90 -20.07
CA ASN A 252 -19.45 -11.04 -20.09
C ASN A 252 -18.99 -12.50 -19.93
N PHE A 253 -19.71 -13.30 -19.14
CA PHE A 253 -19.43 -14.73 -18.98
C PHE A 253 -19.71 -15.51 -20.28
N LEU A 254 -20.81 -15.23 -20.99
CA LEU A 254 -21.12 -15.81 -22.29
C LEU A 254 -20.12 -15.38 -23.38
N TYR A 255 -19.62 -14.14 -23.31
CA TYR A 255 -18.60 -13.65 -24.24
C TYR A 255 -17.25 -14.34 -24.00
N CYS A 256 -16.86 -14.58 -22.77
CA CYS A 256 -15.68 -15.37 -22.42
C CYS A 256 -15.82 -16.84 -22.83
N CYS A 257 -17.00 -17.44 -22.69
CA CYS A 257 -17.23 -18.82 -23.08
C CYS A 257 -17.27 -19.02 -24.63
N ASN A 258 -17.77 -18.05 -25.40
CA ASN A 258 -17.78 -18.12 -26.87
C ASN A 258 -16.38 -17.85 -27.49
N PHE A 259 -15.45 -17.20 -26.79
CA PHE A 259 -14.08 -17.02 -27.26
C PHE A 259 -13.16 -18.20 -26.94
N SER A 260 -13.64 -19.18 -26.18
CA SER A 260 -12.85 -20.32 -25.64
C SER A 260 -12.99 -21.63 -26.42
N THR A 261 -13.50 -21.64 -27.65
CA THR A 261 -13.49 -22.87 -28.47
C THR A 261 -12.18 -23.14 -29.20
N SER A 262 -11.15 -22.33 -28.99
CA SER A 262 -9.82 -22.55 -29.63
C SER A 262 -8.65 -22.69 -28.66
N ILE A 263 -8.80 -22.54 -27.32
CA ILE A 263 -7.72 -22.76 -26.35
C ILE A 263 -8.30 -23.44 -25.11
N CYS A 264 -8.58 -24.72 -25.23
CA CYS A 264 -8.98 -25.58 -24.12
C CYS A 264 -7.73 -26.25 -23.54
N PHE A 265 -6.89 -25.48 -22.84
CA PHE A 265 -5.88 -25.96 -21.89
C PHE A 265 -5.27 -24.72 -21.20
N ILE A 266 -5.85 -24.28 -20.12
CA ILE A 266 -5.15 -23.58 -19.00
C ILE A 266 -6.21 -23.18 -17.95
N ASN A 267 -6.15 -23.89 -16.82
CA ASN A 267 -6.58 -23.52 -15.46
C ASN A 267 -8.07 -23.41 -15.10
N CYS A 268 -8.55 -24.48 -14.51
CA CYS A 268 -9.73 -24.55 -13.61
C CYS A 268 -9.61 -23.71 -12.32
N LYS A 269 -8.94 -22.56 -12.32
CA LYS A 269 -8.87 -21.67 -11.16
C LYS A 269 -10.05 -20.71 -11.00
N CYS A 270 -10.86 -20.53 -12.02
CA CYS A 270 -12.05 -19.67 -11.92
C CYS A 270 -13.22 -20.29 -11.13
N LEU A 271 -13.23 -21.60 -10.93
CA LEU A 271 -14.31 -22.26 -10.17
C LEU A 271 -14.12 -22.22 -8.65
N GLU A 272 -12.90 -22.06 -8.17
CA GLU A 272 -12.63 -21.92 -6.73
C GLU A 272 -12.98 -20.54 -6.16
N ILE A 273 -12.90 -19.50 -6.98
CA ILE A 273 -13.27 -18.14 -6.56
C ILE A 273 -14.78 -18.01 -6.35
N TRP A 274 -15.57 -18.78 -7.07
CA TRP A 274 -17.04 -18.75 -6.95
C TRP A 274 -17.57 -19.47 -5.70
N LYS A 275 -16.87 -20.48 -5.22
CA LYS A 275 -17.28 -21.23 -4.00
C LYS A 275 -17.10 -20.43 -2.70
N ASN A 276 -16.22 -19.44 -2.67
CA ASN A 276 -15.92 -18.68 -1.45
C ASN A 276 -16.73 -17.38 -1.29
N GLN A 277 -17.56 -16.99 -2.26
CA GLN A 277 -18.37 -15.77 -2.17
C GLN A 277 -19.86 -16.00 -1.88
N PHE A 278 -20.34 -17.25 -1.84
CA PHE A 278 -21.76 -17.56 -1.60
C PHE A 278 -21.96 -18.67 -0.55
N ILE A 279 -21.28 -18.56 0.61
CA ILE A 279 -21.69 -19.28 1.82
C ILE A 279 -22.08 -18.21 2.84
N PHE A 280 -23.40 -18.11 3.05
CA PHE A 280 -24.01 -17.49 4.23
C PHE A 280 -23.71 -18.32 5.46
#